data_f13616fa040c9f1cb2c28786249ea780
#
_entry.id   f13616fa040c9f1cb2c28786249ea780
#
_cell.length_a   1.000
_cell.length_b   1.000
_cell.length_c   1.000
_cell.angle_alpha   90.00
_cell.angle_beta   90.00
_cell.angle_gamma   90.00
#
_symmetry.space_group_name_H-M   'P 1'
#
loop_
_entity.id
_entity.type
_entity.pdbx_description
1 polymer ?
#
loop_
_entity_poly.entity_id
_entity_poly.type
_entity_poly.pdbx_seq_one_letter_code
_entity_poly.pdbx_strand_id
1 'polypeptide(L)'
;IGIGVPSIVDSEKGIVYNVANISSWKEIRLKEILENEFNVAVAINNDSNCFALGESLYGEGKPYDNMVGVTIGTGIGAGVIIGRRLYGGQFMGAGEIGSFPYLDADFERYCSSFFFKRHDTTGAAAAENARQGEQAALDIWKEFGMHLGNLVKVILFAYAPQAIVLGGGIVAAYPFFKDAMEYTMQSFPYRVMLDNVRVIASHQNDSSLLGASALLE
;
A
#
# COMPACT_ATOMS: atom_id res chain seq x y z
N ILE A 1 0.31 4.17 22.95
CA ILE A 1 -0.48 3.35 22.01
C ILE A 1 -0.27 3.90 20.61
N GLY A 2 0.23 3.09 19.66
CA GLY A 2 0.31 3.43 18.24
C GLY A 2 -0.87 2.85 17.47
N ILE A 3 -1.47 3.64 16.57
CA ILE A 3 -2.69 3.23 15.84
C ILE A 3 -2.56 3.60 14.35
N GLY A 4 -2.80 2.62 13.48
CA GLY A 4 -3.03 2.83 12.05
C GLY A 4 -4.53 2.88 11.75
N VAL A 5 -4.98 3.88 11.00
CA VAL A 5 -6.39 4.03 10.59
C VAL A 5 -6.50 4.18 9.07
N PRO A 6 -7.52 3.62 8.42
CA PRO A 6 -7.70 3.71 6.97
C PRO A 6 -8.32 5.06 6.59
N SER A 7 -7.59 6.16 6.77
CA SER A 7 -8.12 7.51 6.52
C SER A 7 -7.02 8.57 6.53
N ILE A 8 -7.40 9.80 6.18
CA ILE A 8 -6.59 11.01 6.35
C ILE A 8 -6.52 11.37 7.84
N VAL A 9 -5.33 11.70 8.31
CA VAL A 9 -5.03 11.94 9.72
C VAL A 9 -4.26 13.25 9.91
N ASP A 10 -4.71 14.11 10.82
CA ASP A 10 -3.86 15.13 11.42
C ASP A 10 -3.08 14.46 12.56
N SER A 11 -1.88 13.99 12.28
CA SER A 11 -1.08 13.21 13.24
C SER A 11 -0.61 14.04 14.44
N GLU A 12 -0.44 15.35 14.30
CA GLU A 12 -0.07 16.24 15.39
C GLU A 12 -1.20 16.36 16.41
N LYS A 13 -2.41 16.63 15.92
CA LYS A 13 -3.61 16.75 16.76
C LYS A 13 -4.28 15.41 17.06
N GLY A 14 -3.92 14.34 16.34
CA GLY A 14 -4.55 13.03 16.47
C GLY A 14 -6.02 13.02 16.05
N ILE A 15 -6.35 13.80 14.99
CA ILE A 15 -7.70 13.87 14.44
C ILE A 15 -7.78 13.00 13.19
N VAL A 16 -8.79 12.15 13.15
CA VAL A 16 -9.11 11.27 12.03
C VAL A 16 -10.29 11.84 11.25
N TYR A 17 -10.18 11.93 9.92
CA TYR A 17 -11.21 12.52 9.06
C TYR A 17 -11.83 11.47 8.13
N ASN A 18 -13.18 11.46 8.03
CA ASN A 18 -13.94 10.74 7.01
C ASN A 18 -13.57 9.26 6.85
N VAL A 19 -13.65 8.47 7.91
CA VAL A 19 -13.37 7.02 7.84
C VAL A 19 -14.41 6.32 6.97
N ALA A 20 -13.99 5.79 5.82
CA ALA A 20 -14.88 5.26 4.79
C ALA A 20 -15.81 4.14 5.30
N ASN A 21 -15.31 3.28 6.19
CA ASN A 21 -16.04 2.12 6.72
C ASN A 21 -16.80 2.41 8.04
N ILE A 22 -16.67 3.63 8.58
CA ILE A 22 -17.38 4.08 9.81
C ILE A 22 -18.02 5.42 9.51
N SER A 23 -19.22 5.40 8.94
CA SER A 23 -19.91 6.61 8.43
C SER A 23 -20.16 7.69 9.48
N SER A 24 -20.19 7.33 10.77
CA SER A 24 -20.30 8.26 11.89
C SER A 24 -19.00 9.02 12.20
N TRP A 25 -17.87 8.54 11.70
CA TRP A 25 -16.58 9.17 11.96
C TRP A 25 -16.23 10.20 10.87
N LYS A 26 -16.82 11.40 10.98
CA LYS A 26 -16.54 12.52 10.09
C LYS A 26 -15.25 13.27 10.48
N GLU A 27 -15.16 13.59 11.78
CA GLU A 27 -14.00 14.20 12.43
C GLU A 27 -13.96 13.70 13.86
N ILE A 28 -12.95 12.91 14.20
CA ILE A 28 -12.82 12.29 15.53
C ILE A 28 -11.45 12.63 16.11
N ARG A 29 -11.44 13.21 17.31
CA ARG A 29 -10.25 13.48 18.12
C ARG A 29 -9.79 12.19 18.82
N LEU A 30 -9.41 11.20 18.02
CA LEU A 30 -9.18 9.84 18.51
C LEU A 30 -8.04 9.78 19.54
N LYS A 31 -6.97 10.58 19.34
CA LYS A 31 -5.86 10.69 20.28
C LYS A 31 -6.35 11.15 21.65
N GLU A 32 -7.06 12.27 21.70
CA GLU A 32 -7.59 12.84 22.95
C GLU A 32 -8.51 11.87 23.70
N ILE A 33 -9.40 11.19 22.97
CA ILE A 33 -10.31 10.18 23.54
C ILE A 33 -9.52 9.07 24.22
N LEU A 34 -8.52 8.50 23.54
CA LEU A 34 -7.77 7.36 24.05
C LEU A 34 -6.76 7.76 25.13
N GLU A 35 -6.15 8.94 25.04
CA GLU A 35 -5.28 9.45 26.09
C GLU A 35 -6.05 9.71 27.39
N ASN A 36 -7.27 10.24 27.30
CA ASN A 36 -8.14 10.44 28.47
C ASN A 36 -8.62 9.12 29.08
N GLU A 37 -8.93 8.11 28.25
CA GLU A 37 -9.45 6.82 28.72
C GLU A 37 -8.34 5.97 29.35
N PHE A 38 -7.16 5.90 28.73
CA PHE A 38 -6.10 4.98 29.13
C PHE A 38 -4.93 5.64 29.89
N ASN A 39 -4.90 6.96 29.95
CA ASN A 39 -3.81 7.74 30.59
C ASN A 39 -2.41 7.35 30.10
N VAL A 40 -2.25 7.14 28.78
CA VAL A 40 -1.00 6.81 28.09
C VAL A 40 -0.86 7.61 26.82
N ALA A 41 0.37 7.88 26.35
CA ALA A 41 0.61 8.57 25.10
C ALA A 41 0.04 7.78 23.91
N VAL A 42 -0.60 8.49 22.98
CA VAL A 42 -1.21 7.93 21.77
C VAL A 42 -0.65 8.62 20.52
N ALA A 43 -0.23 7.83 19.53
CA ALA A 43 0.13 8.31 18.20
C ALA A 43 -0.79 7.64 17.15
N ILE A 44 -1.23 8.42 16.17
CA ILE A 44 -2.14 7.95 15.12
C ILE A 44 -1.57 8.31 13.76
N ASN A 45 -1.62 7.36 12.83
CA ASN A 45 -1.24 7.58 11.45
C ASN A 45 -2.17 6.80 10.49
N ASN A 46 -2.03 7.03 9.19
CA ASN A 46 -2.66 6.20 8.17
C ASN A 46 -2.10 4.77 8.22
N ASP A 47 -2.94 3.75 7.97
CA ASP A 47 -2.57 2.33 8.04
C ASP A 47 -1.50 1.92 7.03
N SER A 48 -1.53 2.49 5.82
CA SER A 48 -0.51 2.24 4.79
C SER A 48 0.81 2.94 5.10
N ASN A 49 0.78 4.08 5.78
CA ASN A 49 1.96 4.72 6.34
C ASN A 49 2.58 3.85 7.45
N CYS A 50 1.75 3.26 8.31
CA CYS A 50 2.21 2.30 9.31
C CYS A 50 2.82 1.06 8.65
N PHE A 51 2.22 0.53 7.57
CA PHE A 51 2.81 -0.56 6.80
C PHE A 51 4.21 -0.20 6.29
N ALA A 52 4.34 0.95 5.60
CA ALA A 52 5.63 1.37 5.05
C ALA A 52 6.68 1.59 6.13
N LEU A 53 6.31 2.17 7.29
CA LEU A 53 7.20 2.36 8.43
C LEU A 53 7.65 1.01 9.01
N GLY A 54 6.72 0.06 9.19
CA GLY A 54 7.03 -1.28 9.66
C GLY A 54 7.97 -2.04 8.72
N GLU A 55 7.74 -1.98 7.40
CA GLU A 55 8.64 -2.56 6.41
C GLU A 55 10.03 -1.90 6.42
N SER A 56 10.09 -0.58 6.58
CA SER A 56 11.34 0.16 6.63
C SER A 56 12.18 -0.16 7.88
N LEU A 57 11.55 -0.42 9.01
CA LEU A 57 12.24 -0.68 10.28
C LEU A 57 12.50 -2.16 10.53
N TYR A 58 11.56 -3.04 10.14
CA TYR A 58 11.58 -4.44 10.58
C TYR A 58 11.47 -5.44 9.41
N GLY A 59 11.01 -5.00 8.22
CA GLY A 59 10.74 -5.86 7.08
C GLY A 59 11.75 -5.75 5.93
N GLU A 60 11.26 -5.99 4.72
CA GLU A 60 12.04 -6.02 3.47
C GLU A 60 12.61 -4.64 3.08
N GLY A 61 12.05 -3.56 3.65
CA GLY A 61 12.49 -2.19 3.42
C GLY A 61 13.77 -1.79 4.14
N LYS A 62 14.22 -2.53 5.15
CA LYS A 62 15.39 -2.20 5.99
C LYS A 62 16.67 -1.78 5.27
N PRO A 63 17.04 -2.38 4.11
CA PRO A 63 18.27 -2.01 3.40
C PRO A 63 18.19 -0.65 2.69
N TYR A 64 17.00 -0.05 2.56
CA TYR A 64 16.76 1.08 1.67
C TYR A 64 16.46 2.36 2.44
N ASP A 65 17.10 3.46 2.04
CA ASP A 65 16.85 4.78 2.62
C ASP A 65 15.59 5.43 2.05
N ASN A 66 15.26 5.10 0.79
CA ASN A 66 14.10 5.64 0.09
C ASN A 66 13.28 4.46 -0.47
N MET A 67 12.07 4.27 0.03
CA MET A 67 11.18 3.22 -0.42
C MET A 67 9.72 3.65 -0.40
N VAL A 68 8.89 2.93 -1.14
CA VAL A 68 7.43 3.05 -1.06
C VAL A 68 6.86 1.70 -0.65
N GLY A 69 6.13 1.68 0.46
CA GLY A 69 5.33 0.52 0.86
C GLY A 69 3.94 0.63 0.26
N VAL A 70 3.47 -0.39 -0.47
CA VAL A 70 2.16 -0.41 -1.13
C VAL A 70 1.33 -1.54 -0.55
N THR A 71 0.17 -1.22 0.02
CA THR A 71 -0.81 -2.20 0.50
C THR A 71 -1.85 -2.48 -0.57
N ILE A 72 -2.03 -3.76 -0.92
CA ILE A 72 -2.94 -4.22 -1.97
C ILE A 72 -3.98 -5.18 -1.36
N GLY A 73 -5.19 -4.67 -1.18
CA GLY A 73 -6.27 -5.40 -0.52
C GLY A 73 -7.65 -4.99 -1.02
N THR A 74 -8.52 -4.54 -0.12
CA THR A 74 -9.82 -3.95 -0.48
C THR A 74 -9.64 -2.73 -1.38
N GLY A 75 -8.65 -1.91 -1.07
CA GLY A 75 -8.19 -0.77 -1.86
C GLY A 75 -6.68 -0.81 -2.09
N ILE A 76 -6.14 0.31 -2.54
CA ILE A 76 -4.71 0.59 -2.69
C ILE A 76 -4.32 1.73 -1.75
N GLY A 77 -3.39 1.47 -0.86
CA GLY A 77 -2.74 2.51 -0.07
C GLY A 77 -1.23 2.48 -0.24
N ALA A 78 -0.56 3.59 0.03
CA ALA A 78 0.88 3.59 0.08
C ALA A 78 1.42 4.54 1.15
N GLY A 79 2.57 4.16 1.72
CA GLY A 79 3.38 5.03 2.56
C GLY A 79 4.74 5.27 1.92
N VAL A 80 5.25 6.48 2.06
CA VAL A 80 6.49 6.94 1.43
C VAL A 80 7.56 7.13 2.48
N ILE A 81 8.70 6.46 2.32
CA ILE A 81 9.89 6.63 3.16
C ILE A 81 10.96 7.38 2.36
N ILE A 82 11.46 8.49 2.89
CA ILE A 82 12.52 9.31 2.30
C ILE A 82 13.60 9.53 3.38
N GLY A 83 14.83 9.14 3.06
CA GLY A 83 15.94 9.27 4.01
C GLY A 83 15.67 8.55 5.33
N ARG A 84 15.09 7.34 5.27
CA ARG A 84 14.66 6.50 6.41
C ARG A 84 13.56 7.09 7.28
N ARG A 85 12.86 8.12 6.82
CA ARG A 85 11.77 8.77 7.55
C ARG A 85 10.48 8.70 6.76
N LEU A 86 9.37 8.50 7.46
CA LEU A 86 8.05 8.57 6.87
C LEU A 86 7.78 9.98 6.36
N TYR A 87 7.46 10.09 5.08
CA TYR A 87 7.01 11.33 4.47
C TYR A 87 5.48 11.34 4.39
N GLY A 88 4.85 11.99 5.34
CA GLY A 88 3.37 12.04 5.44
C GLY A 88 2.74 13.16 4.60
N GLY A 89 3.52 14.17 4.17
CA GLY A 89 2.93 15.36 3.56
C GLY A 89 1.98 16.07 4.54
N GLN A 90 1.02 16.80 3.99
CA GLN A 90 -0.02 17.43 4.80
C GLN A 90 -1.08 16.37 5.17
N PHE A 91 -1.49 16.33 6.43
CA PHE A 91 -2.51 15.41 6.98
C PHE A 91 -2.23 13.92 6.71
N MET A 92 -0.97 13.53 6.67
CA MET A 92 -0.55 12.16 6.33
C MET A 92 -1.14 11.65 5.00
N GLY A 93 -1.42 12.56 4.05
CA GLY A 93 -2.03 12.25 2.76
C GLY A 93 -1.03 11.99 1.64
N ALA A 94 0.29 11.98 1.91
CA ALA A 94 1.25 11.54 0.91
C ALA A 94 1.10 10.04 0.66
N GLY A 95 1.14 9.62 -0.60
CA GLY A 95 0.99 8.22 -0.94
C GLY A 95 -0.41 7.79 -1.37
N GLU A 96 -1.36 8.70 -1.55
CA GLU A 96 -2.71 8.40 -2.07
C GLU A 96 -2.70 8.03 -3.57
N ILE A 97 -1.76 7.13 -3.95
CA ILE A 97 -1.50 6.73 -5.33
C ILE A 97 -2.63 5.90 -5.95
N GLY A 98 -3.44 5.22 -5.12
CA GLY A 98 -4.61 4.49 -5.55
C GLY A 98 -5.65 5.37 -6.23
N SER A 99 -5.75 6.63 -5.78
CA SER A 99 -6.69 7.62 -6.31
C SER A 99 -6.22 8.34 -7.59
N PHE A 100 -5.02 8.05 -8.10
CA PHE A 100 -4.56 8.66 -9.35
C PHE A 100 -5.40 8.17 -10.52
N PRO A 101 -5.85 9.09 -11.41
CA PRO A 101 -6.62 8.74 -12.59
C PRO A 101 -5.90 7.68 -13.44
N TYR A 102 -6.62 6.63 -13.82
CA TYR A 102 -6.10 5.57 -14.64
C TYR A 102 -7.22 4.96 -15.49
N LEU A 103 -7.01 4.92 -16.82
CA LEU A 103 -7.99 4.48 -17.81
C LEU A 103 -9.34 5.23 -17.65
N ASP A 104 -10.42 4.51 -17.40
CA ASP A 104 -11.76 5.06 -17.19
C ASP A 104 -12.10 5.35 -15.72
N ALA A 105 -11.16 5.14 -14.79
CA ALA A 105 -11.36 5.31 -13.34
C ALA A 105 -10.08 5.79 -12.62
N ASP A 106 -9.55 4.99 -11.72
CA ASP A 106 -8.35 5.20 -10.92
C ASP A 106 -7.58 3.88 -10.74
N PHE A 107 -6.35 3.95 -10.20
CA PHE A 107 -5.56 2.74 -9.97
C PHE A 107 -6.20 1.80 -8.94
N GLU A 108 -6.95 2.29 -7.96
CA GLU A 108 -7.60 1.43 -7.00
C GLU A 108 -8.59 0.47 -7.66
N ARG A 109 -9.35 0.94 -8.67
CA ARG A 109 -10.30 0.11 -9.42
C ARG A 109 -9.63 -0.99 -10.24
N TYR A 110 -8.36 -0.83 -10.57
CA TYR A 110 -7.60 -1.75 -11.43
C TYR A 110 -6.54 -2.58 -10.69
N CYS A 111 -6.15 -2.17 -9.48
CA CYS A 111 -5.07 -2.81 -8.74
C CYS A 111 -5.48 -3.29 -7.34
N SER A 112 -6.78 -3.41 -7.06
CA SER A 112 -7.30 -3.88 -5.77
C SER A 112 -8.35 -4.97 -5.93
N SER A 113 -9.08 -5.29 -4.85
CA SER A 113 -10.22 -6.24 -4.90
C SER A 113 -11.31 -5.82 -5.88
N PHE A 114 -11.40 -4.55 -6.22
CA PHE A 114 -12.36 -4.05 -7.22
C PHE A 114 -12.08 -4.60 -8.62
N PHE A 115 -10.82 -4.82 -8.98
CA PHE A 115 -10.44 -5.45 -10.25
C PHE A 115 -11.08 -6.83 -10.40
N PHE A 116 -10.98 -7.68 -9.38
CA PHE A 116 -11.54 -9.03 -9.42
C PHE A 116 -13.06 -9.03 -9.48
N LYS A 117 -13.73 -8.05 -8.86
CA LYS A 117 -15.19 -7.88 -8.98
C LYS A 117 -15.65 -7.58 -10.42
N ARG A 118 -14.83 -6.91 -11.22
CA ARG A 118 -15.10 -6.67 -12.65
C ARG A 118 -15.04 -7.95 -13.49
N HIS A 119 -14.37 -8.98 -13.00
CA HIS A 119 -14.28 -10.31 -13.59
C HIS A 119 -15.19 -11.33 -12.88
N ASP A 120 -16.22 -10.87 -12.16
CA ASP A 120 -17.19 -11.71 -11.43
C ASP A 120 -16.52 -12.74 -10.49
N THR A 121 -15.38 -12.38 -9.88
CA THR A 121 -14.61 -13.25 -9.01
C THR A 121 -14.06 -12.48 -7.79
N THR A 122 -13.27 -13.16 -6.98
CA THR A 122 -12.46 -12.58 -5.89
C THR A 122 -10.98 -12.93 -6.09
N GLY A 123 -10.08 -12.12 -5.53
CA GLY A 123 -8.65 -12.42 -5.58
C GLY A 123 -8.33 -13.83 -5.02
N ALA A 124 -9.02 -14.24 -3.95
CA ALA A 124 -8.83 -15.57 -3.35
C ALA A 124 -9.27 -16.69 -4.29
N ALA A 125 -10.47 -16.58 -4.90
CA ALA A 125 -10.97 -17.58 -5.85
C ALA A 125 -10.10 -17.63 -7.12
N ALA A 126 -9.73 -16.47 -7.68
CA ALA A 126 -8.84 -16.41 -8.83
C ALA A 126 -7.46 -17.04 -8.53
N ALA A 127 -6.92 -16.83 -7.31
CA ALA A 127 -5.65 -17.45 -6.92
C ALA A 127 -5.76 -18.96 -6.78
N GLU A 128 -6.87 -19.49 -6.23
CA GLU A 128 -7.09 -20.92 -6.13
C GLU A 128 -7.22 -21.58 -7.50
N ASN A 129 -8.02 -21.01 -8.39
CA ASN A 129 -8.17 -21.48 -9.77
C ASN A 129 -6.85 -21.42 -10.55
N ALA A 130 -6.04 -20.36 -10.35
CA ALA A 130 -4.72 -20.27 -10.96
C ALA A 130 -3.76 -21.36 -10.46
N ARG A 131 -3.81 -21.75 -9.17
CA ARG A 131 -3.03 -22.88 -8.62
C ARG A 131 -3.43 -24.23 -9.26
N GLN A 132 -4.69 -24.35 -9.65
CA GLN A 132 -5.20 -25.53 -10.37
C GLN A 132 -4.87 -25.50 -11.87
N GLY A 133 -4.24 -24.42 -12.36
CA GLY A 133 -3.83 -24.26 -13.75
C GLY A 133 -4.95 -23.80 -14.68
N GLU A 134 -6.03 -23.24 -14.16
CA GLU A 134 -7.11 -22.70 -15.00
C GLU A 134 -6.63 -21.48 -15.79
N GLN A 135 -6.65 -21.60 -17.12
CA GLN A 135 -6.12 -20.57 -18.01
C GLN A 135 -6.81 -19.22 -17.84
N ALA A 136 -8.14 -19.20 -17.67
CA ALA A 136 -8.90 -17.97 -17.44
C ALA A 136 -8.46 -17.23 -16.18
N ALA A 137 -8.15 -17.95 -15.10
CA ALA A 137 -7.65 -17.36 -13.86
C ALA A 137 -6.21 -16.82 -14.02
N LEU A 138 -5.37 -17.54 -14.76
CA LEU A 138 -4.01 -17.08 -15.08
C LEU A 138 -4.05 -15.81 -15.96
N ASP A 139 -4.98 -15.71 -16.90
CA ASP A 139 -5.15 -14.52 -17.75
C ASP A 139 -5.62 -13.31 -16.92
N ILE A 140 -6.53 -13.50 -15.96
CA ILE A 140 -6.95 -12.45 -15.01
C ILE A 140 -5.74 -11.94 -14.21
N TRP A 141 -4.92 -12.83 -13.67
CA TRP A 141 -3.72 -12.41 -12.92
C TRP A 141 -2.68 -11.73 -13.80
N LYS A 142 -2.54 -12.15 -15.05
CA LYS A 142 -1.67 -11.47 -16.02
C LYS A 142 -2.15 -10.04 -16.30
N GLU A 143 -3.45 -9.84 -16.49
CA GLU A 143 -4.04 -8.51 -16.66
C GLU A 143 -3.84 -7.64 -15.42
N PHE A 144 -4.11 -8.19 -14.22
CA PHE A 144 -3.82 -7.52 -12.96
C PHE A 144 -2.36 -7.07 -12.86
N GLY A 145 -1.41 -7.93 -13.23
CA GLY A 145 0.02 -7.61 -13.25
C GLY A 145 0.35 -6.45 -14.18
N MET A 146 -0.28 -6.39 -15.36
CA MET A 146 -0.10 -5.27 -16.29
C MET A 146 -0.56 -3.93 -15.67
N HIS A 147 -1.70 -3.91 -15.01
CA HIS A 147 -2.19 -2.70 -14.34
C HIS A 147 -1.26 -2.30 -13.17
N LEU A 148 -0.83 -3.26 -12.36
CA LEU A 148 0.10 -2.99 -11.27
C LEU A 148 1.46 -2.50 -11.78
N GLY A 149 1.96 -3.02 -12.92
CA GLY A 149 3.18 -2.53 -13.57
C GLY A 149 3.07 -1.06 -13.99
N ASN A 150 1.88 -0.62 -14.42
CA ASN A 150 1.63 0.79 -14.70
C ASN A 150 1.65 1.65 -13.41
N LEU A 151 1.07 1.16 -12.31
CA LEU A 151 1.15 1.83 -11.02
C LEU A 151 2.61 1.95 -10.53
N VAL A 152 3.41 0.89 -10.67
CA VAL A 152 4.84 0.92 -10.33
C VAL A 152 5.58 2.00 -11.13
N LYS A 153 5.29 2.16 -12.44
CA LYS A 153 5.87 3.25 -13.23
C LYS A 153 5.50 4.64 -12.71
N VAL A 154 4.26 4.83 -12.26
CA VAL A 154 3.84 6.10 -11.63
C VAL A 154 4.62 6.36 -10.34
N ILE A 155 4.82 5.34 -9.50
CA ILE A 155 5.64 5.45 -8.28
C ILE A 155 7.08 5.83 -8.63
N LEU A 156 7.66 5.22 -9.67
CA LEU A 156 9.00 5.56 -10.15
C LEU A 156 9.09 7.01 -10.62
N PHE A 157 8.11 7.51 -11.36
CA PHE A 157 8.07 8.91 -11.79
C PHE A 157 7.94 9.89 -10.61
N ALA A 158 7.11 9.54 -9.61
CA ALA A 158 6.79 10.45 -8.51
C ALA A 158 7.89 10.51 -7.43
N TYR A 159 8.50 9.36 -7.12
CA TYR A 159 9.34 9.22 -5.92
C TYR A 159 10.74 8.70 -6.19
N ALA A 160 11.00 8.07 -7.34
CA ALA A 160 12.29 7.45 -7.68
C ALA A 160 12.87 6.59 -6.54
N PRO A 161 12.10 5.67 -5.92
CA PRO A 161 12.55 4.94 -4.75
C PRO A 161 13.58 3.86 -5.13
N GLN A 162 14.38 3.43 -4.14
CA GLN A 162 15.29 2.28 -4.26
C GLN A 162 14.53 0.96 -4.20
N ALA A 163 13.40 0.94 -3.46
CA ALA A 163 12.54 -0.23 -3.36
C ALA A 163 11.05 0.14 -3.32
N ILE A 164 10.23 -0.78 -3.84
CA ILE A 164 8.78 -0.78 -3.67
C ILE A 164 8.42 -2.10 -2.99
N VAL A 165 7.90 -2.04 -1.78
CA VAL A 165 7.51 -3.22 -1.01
C VAL A 165 6.01 -3.37 -1.09
N LEU A 166 5.55 -4.49 -1.64
CA LEU A 166 4.15 -4.82 -1.83
C LEU A 166 3.64 -5.66 -0.66
N GLY A 167 2.55 -5.26 -0.03
CA GLY A 167 1.89 -6.00 1.04
C GLY A 167 0.38 -6.08 0.86
N GLY A 168 -0.29 -6.67 1.84
CA GLY A 168 -1.74 -6.89 1.79
C GLY A 168 -2.14 -8.25 1.20
N GLY A 169 -3.43 -8.60 1.37
CA GLY A 169 -3.90 -9.97 1.11
C GLY A 169 -3.76 -10.45 -0.34
N ILE A 170 -3.79 -9.53 -1.32
CA ILE A 170 -3.65 -9.89 -2.74
C ILE A 170 -2.22 -10.32 -3.08
N VAL A 171 -1.22 -9.83 -2.34
CA VAL A 171 0.20 -10.13 -2.58
C VAL A 171 0.55 -11.61 -2.32
N ALA A 172 -0.28 -12.35 -1.59
CA ALA A 172 -0.16 -13.82 -1.49
C ALA A 172 -0.19 -14.54 -2.86
N ALA A 173 -0.74 -13.88 -3.89
CA ALA A 173 -0.78 -14.36 -5.28
C ALA A 173 0.37 -13.78 -6.15
N TYR A 174 1.39 -13.18 -5.58
CA TYR A 174 2.51 -12.54 -6.27
C TYR A 174 3.09 -13.36 -7.43
N PRO A 175 3.31 -14.68 -7.32
CA PRO A 175 3.85 -15.47 -8.43
C PRO A 175 3.02 -15.44 -9.71
N PHE A 176 1.70 -15.22 -9.63
CA PHE A 176 0.83 -15.23 -10.80
C PHE A 176 0.83 -13.90 -11.58
N PHE A 177 1.19 -12.79 -10.95
CA PHE A 177 1.16 -11.49 -11.60
C PHE A 177 2.53 -10.82 -11.77
N LYS A 178 3.57 -11.34 -11.11
CA LYS A 178 4.92 -10.77 -11.11
C LYS A 178 5.45 -10.54 -12.53
N ASP A 179 5.46 -11.57 -13.35
CA ASP A 179 6.08 -11.51 -14.67
C ASP A 179 5.41 -10.49 -15.60
N ALA A 180 4.08 -10.39 -15.54
CA ALA A 180 3.31 -9.40 -16.30
C ALA A 180 3.55 -7.97 -15.79
N MET A 181 3.68 -7.80 -14.48
CA MET A 181 4.05 -6.53 -13.85
C MET A 181 5.45 -6.11 -14.32
N GLU A 182 6.45 -6.96 -14.17
CA GLU A 182 7.84 -6.69 -14.59
C GLU A 182 7.95 -6.44 -16.08
N TYR A 183 7.24 -7.20 -16.92
CA TYR A 183 7.17 -6.96 -18.36
C TYR A 183 6.62 -5.56 -18.69
N THR A 184 5.53 -5.16 -18.01
CA THR A 184 4.92 -3.84 -18.21
C THR A 184 5.85 -2.71 -17.79
N MET A 185 6.65 -2.90 -16.75
CA MET A 185 7.65 -1.95 -16.28
C MET A 185 8.74 -1.70 -17.33
N GLN A 186 9.02 -2.64 -18.27
CA GLN A 186 10.08 -2.47 -19.29
C GLN A 186 9.85 -1.27 -20.21
N SER A 187 8.62 -0.78 -20.33
CA SER A 187 8.30 0.44 -21.08
C SER A 187 8.64 1.74 -20.34
N PHE A 188 9.18 1.67 -19.10
CA PHE A 188 9.62 2.85 -18.35
C PHE A 188 10.83 3.50 -19.03
N PRO A 189 10.79 4.84 -19.30
CA PRO A 189 11.78 5.47 -20.18
C PRO A 189 13.18 5.63 -19.56
N TYR A 190 13.27 5.65 -18.22
CA TYR A 190 14.55 5.88 -17.52
C TYR A 190 15.17 4.56 -17.07
N ARG A 191 15.94 3.96 -17.95
CA ARG A 191 16.51 2.63 -17.77
C ARG A 191 17.35 2.51 -16.49
N VAL A 192 18.15 3.53 -16.18
CA VAL A 192 18.98 3.54 -14.97
C VAL A 192 18.15 3.42 -13.69
N MET A 193 16.95 4.00 -13.63
CA MET A 193 16.04 3.86 -12.47
C MET A 193 15.43 2.47 -12.42
N LEU A 194 14.97 1.98 -13.58
CA LEU A 194 14.37 0.66 -13.68
C LEU A 194 15.33 -0.46 -13.28
N ASP A 195 16.58 -0.39 -13.69
CA ASP A 195 17.60 -1.41 -13.39
C ASP A 195 18.04 -1.42 -11.91
N ASN A 196 17.80 -0.30 -11.20
CA ASN A 196 18.21 -0.14 -9.80
C ASN A 196 17.07 -0.21 -8.78
N VAL A 197 15.79 -0.20 -9.21
CA VAL A 197 14.68 -0.39 -8.30
C VAL A 197 14.47 -1.88 -7.98
N ARG A 198 14.04 -2.16 -6.75
CA ARG A 198 13.58 -3.49 -6.34
C ARG A 198 12.09 -3.47 -6.05
N VAL A 199 11.32 -4.34 -6.69
CA VAL A 199 9.91 -4.59 -6.33
C VAL A 199 9.86 -5.91 -5.58
N ILE A 200 9.41 -5.88 -4.32
CA ILE A 200 9.55 -6.97 -3.36
C ILE A 200 8.16 -7.25 -2.77
N ALA A 201 7.75 -8.52 -2.76
CA ALA A 201 6.59 -8.96 -1.99
C ALA A 201 6.99 -9.07 -0.51
N SER A 202 6.25 -8.43 0.38
CA SER A 202 6.49 -8.54 1.82
C SER A 202 6.19 -9.96 2.31
N HIS A 203 7.05 -10.47 3.16
CA HIS A 203 6.85 -11.70 3.92
C HIS A 203 6.49 -11.45 5.39
N GLN A 204 6.46 -10.18 5.80
CA GLN A 204 6.17 -9.77 7.18
C GLN A 204 4.65 -9.61 7.38
N ASN A 205 4.06 -10.44 8.22
CA ASN A 205 2.60 -10.45 8.41
C ASN A 205 2.07 -9.25 9.21
N ASP A 206 2.89 -8.68 10.11
CA ASP A 206 2.46 -7.67 11.09
C ASP A 206 3.07 -6.28 10.86
N SER A 207 3.54 -5.98 9.62
CA SER A 207 4.23 -4.72 9.32
C SER A 207 3.46 -3.48 9.74
N SER A 208 2.13 -3.45 9.51
CA SER A 208 1.31 -2.31 9.92
C SER A 208 1.24 -2.14 11.44
N LEU A 209 1.18 -3.25 12.20
CA LEU A 209 1.19 -3.21 13.67
C LEU A 209 2.56 -2.78 14.22
N LEU A 210 3.63 -3.31 13.63
CA LEU A 210 5.00 -2.93 13.99
C LEU A 210 5.27 -1.46 13.69
N GLY A 211 4.82 -0.98 12.52
CA GLY A 211 4.94 0.43 12.18
C GLY A 211 4.07 1.34 13.05
N ALA A 212 2.87 0.91 13.42
CA ALA A 212 2.05 1.65 14.38
C ALA A 212 2.75 1.75 15.75
N SER A 213 3.38 0.66 16.23
CA SER A 213 4.12 0.70 17.51
C SER A 213 5.30 1.67 17.47
N ALA A 214 5.97 1.80 16.31
CA ALA A 214 7.11 2.70 16.12
C ALA A 214 6.74 4.19 15.98
N LEU A 215 5.45 4.55 15.94
CA LEU A 215 5.02 5.96 15.88
C LEU A 215 5.37 6.76 17.15
N LEU A 216 5.72 6.10 18.24
CA LEU A 216 6.04 6.71 19.54
C LEU A 216 7.55 6.71 19.85
N GLU A 217 8.36 6.13 18.98
CA GLU A 217 9.82 6.12 19.07
C GLU A 217 10.41 7.38 18.39
#